data_7879fa71d701ee8ee20e637688da1177
#
_entry.id   7879fa71d701ee8ee20e637688da1177
#
_cell.length_a   1.000
_cell.length_b   1.000
_cell.length_c   1.000
_cell.angle_alpha   90.00
_cell.angle_beta   90.00
_cell.angle_gamma   90.00
#
_symmetry.space_group_name_H-M   'P 1'
#
loop_
_entity.id
_entity.type
_entity.pdbx_description
1 polymer ?
#
loop_
_entity_poly.entity_id
_entity_poly.type
_entity_poly.pdbx_seq_one_letter_code
_entity_poly.pdbx_strand_id
1 'polypeptide(L)'
;SFPARWVTDIIAKPSLSAQRQSLQNIMNKEGMTGKQLGSFTYNMRQFSYFEELKLAFGANVNIGGLLNIDVSLDKGKIRKKTGLFAKIVQRNYTVDMDLPADGNILLNHDDMGSVGKYDPIYISSITYGRMALISIESSESYDKVRIALQAALQAKVVNGKLSFNLEQEKILKEAEVNVMVYNGEGEGTVKTAKGWNEFQDFIIQGGRFSKDLPGDAIFYTASYLSDN
;
A
#
# COMPACT_ATOMS: atom_id res chain seq x y z
N SER A 1 18.47 5.11 1.00
CA SER A 1 18.32 6.34 0.21
C SER A 1 19.07 6.18 -1.10
N PHE A 2 18.48 6.63 -2.18
CA PHE A 2 19.13 6.63 -3.50
C PHE A 2 20.31 7.63 -3.51
N PRO A 3 21.42 7.34 -4.20
CA PRO A 3 22.47 8.32 -4.38
C PRO A 3 21.95 9.57 -5.12
N ALA A 4 22.15 10.75 -4.56
CA ALA A 4 21.55 12.01 -5.06
C ALA A 4 21.71 12.26 -6.58
N ARG A 5 22.84 11.89 -7.17
CA ARG A 5 23.12 12.05 -8.61
C ARG A 5 22.29 11.16 -9.55
N TRP A 6 21.51 10.20 -9.00
CA TRP A 6 20.78 9.21 -9.79
C TRP A 6 19.26 9.33 -9.65
N VAL A 7 18.79 10.29 -8.86
CA VAL A 7 17.37 10.37 -8.47
C VAL A 7 16.51 11.24 -9.39
N THR A 8 17.12 11.88 -10.41
CA THR A 8 16.39 12.75 -11.32
C THR A 8 16.39 12.23 -12.74
N ASP A 9 15.32 12.50 -13.47
CA ASP A 9 15.18 12.29 -14.91
C ASP A 9 14.28 13.39 -15.49
N ILE A 10 14.39 13.65 -16.78
CA ILE A 10 13.66 14.71 -17.47
C ILE A 10 12.66 14.11 -18.44
N ILE A 11 11.40 14.50 -18.31
CA ILE A 11 10.33 14.13 -19.23
C ILE A 11 10.08 15.32 -20.16
N ALA A 12 10.62 15.26 -21.39
CA ALA A 12 10.49 16.36 -22.35
C ALA A 12 9.03 16.57 -22.83
N LYS A 13 8.23 15.51 -22.90
CA LYS A 13 6.82 15.57 -23.27
C LYS A 13 6.01 14.72 -22.29
N PRO A 14 5.21 15.34 -21.43
CA PRO A 14 4.41 14.63 -20.42
C PRO A 14 3.43 13.65 -21.06
N SER A 15 3.52 12.38 -20.62
CA SER A 15 2.57 11.32 -20.97
C SER A 15 2.74 10.15 -19.98
N LEU A 16 1.75 9.28 -19.88
CA LEU A 16 1.82 8.10 -19.02
C LEU A 16 3.00 7.17 -19.40
N SER A 17 3.25 7.00 -20.70
CA SER A 17 4.38 6.20 -21.19
C SER A 17 5.72 6.85 -20.86
N ALA A 18 5.84 8.18 -21.01
CA ALA A 18 7.05 8.92 -20.65
C ALA A 18 7.35 8.85 -19.15
N GLN A 19 6.33 8.94 -18.28
CA GLN A 19 6.48 8.76 -16.85
C GLN A 19 6.99 7.36 -16.50
N ARG A 20 6.40 6.31 -17.08
CA ARG A 20 6.84 4.93 -16.88
C ARG A 20 8.28 4.71 -17.35
N GLN A 21 8.63 5.28 -18.51
CA GLN A 21 10.00 5.21 -19.02
C GLN A 21 10.99 5.94 -18.14
N SER A 22 10.65 7.12 -17.65
CA SER A 22 11.48 7.89 -16.71
C SER A 22 11.74 7.10 -15.42
N LEU A 23 10.71 6.50 -14.84
CA LEU A 23 10.86 5.64 -13.65
C LEU A 23 11.80 4.47 -13.94
N GLN A 24 11.65 3.78 -15.06
CA GLN A 24 12.56 2.70 -15.47
C GLN A 24 13.99 3.20 -15.69
N ASN A 25 14.17 4.37 -16.29
CA ASN A 25 15.48 4.99 -16.46
C ASN A 25 16.18 5.20 -15.13
N ILE A 26 15.47 5.74 -14.12
CA ILE A 26 16.01 5.93 -12.78
C ILE A 26 16.36 4.59 -12.14
N MET A 27 15.45 3.61 -12.19
CA MET A 27 15.62 2.29 -11.57
C MET A 27 16.75 1.46 -12.19
N ASN A 28 17.07 1.68 -13.46
CA ASN A 28 18.13 0.96 -14.17
C ASN A 28 19.50 1.66 -14.11
N LYS A 29 19.61 2.83 -13.47
CA LYS A 29 20.91 3.52 -13.33
C LYS A 29 21.86 2.75 -12.45
N GLU A 30 23.15 2.85 -12.74
CA GLU A 30 24.21 2.26 -11.91
C GLU A 30 24.11 2.76 -10.46
N GLY A 31 24.28 1.86 -9.51
CA GLY A 31 24.16 2.15 -8.09
C GLY A 31 22.77 1.86 -7.50
N MET A 32 21.76 1.56 -8.32
CA MET A 32 20.44 1.08 -7.90
C MET A 32 20.47 -0.45 -7.74
N THR A 33 21.32 -0.93 -6.84
CA THR A 33 21.53 -2.36 -6.64
C THR A 33 21.07 -2.79 -5.26
N GLY A 34 20.70 -4.07 -5.13
CA GLY A 34 20.31 -4.69 -3.87
C GLY A 34 18.85 -4.50 -3.51
N LYS A 35 18.52 -4.97 -2.31
CA LYS A 35 17.17 -4.87 -1.73
C LYS A 35 17.15 -3.76 -0.70
N GLN A 36 16.20 -2.86 -0.82
CA GLN A 36 15.99 -1.76 0.10
C GLN A 36 14.90 -2.12 1.12
N LEU A 37 14.92 -1.46 2.27
CA LEU A 37 13.85 -1.55 3.27
C LEU A 37 12.88 -0.41 3.05
N GLY A 38 11.62 -0.73 2.81
CA GLY A 38 10.54 0.25 2.79
C GLY A 38 10.16 0.67 4.20
N SER A 39 9.66 1.89 4.36
CA SER A 39 9.02 2.29 5.61
C SER A 39 7.65 1.62 5.73
N PHE A 40 7.30 1.24 6.96
CA PHE A 40 6.12 0.43 7.22
C PHE A 40 5.28 1.05 8.32
N THR A 41 3.99 1.24 8.05
CA THR A 41 3.02 1.71 9.03
C THR A 41 1.78 0.83 9.03
N TYR A 42 1.10 0.73 10.17
CA TYR A 42 -0.15 -0.01 10.26
C TYR A 42 -1.15 0.70 11.18
N ASN A 43 -2.42 0.50 10.88
CA ASN A 43 -3.53 0.93 11.72
C ASN A 43 -4.46 -0.25 11.94
N MET A 44 -4.88 -0.47 13.18
CA MET A 44 -5.73 -1.58 13.59
C MET A 44 -7.03 -1.07 14.17
N ARG A 45 -8.15 -1.72 13.82
CA ARG A 45 -9.48 -1.41 14.36
C ARG A 45 -10.25 -2.69 14.62
N GLN A 46 -11.14 -2.65 15.60
CA GLN A 46 -12.14 -3.68 15.81
C GLN A 46 -13.28 -3.47 14.80
N PHE A 47 -13.88 -4.57 14.34
CA PHE A 47 -15.10 -4.54 13.55
C PHE A 47 -16.05 -5.66 13.99
N SER A 48 -17.33 -5.47 13.77
CA SER A 48 -18.39 -6.44 14.06
C SER A 48 -19.12 -6.88 12.79
N TYR A 49 -19.11 -6.01 11.77
CA TYR A 49 -19.71 -6.26 10.47
C TYR A 49 -18.71 -6.00 9.36
N PHE A 50 -18.66 -6.88 8.36
CA PHE A 50 -17.76 -6.72 7.21
C PHE A 50 -18.03 -5.44 6.41
N GLU A 51 -19.24 -4.88 6.52
CA GLU A 51 -19.55 -3.59 5.89
C GLU A 51 -18.75 -2.42 6.47
N GLU A 52 -18.35 -2.50 7.74
CA GLU A 52 -17.48 -1.50 8.38
C GLU A 52 -16.12 -1.41 7.68
N LEU A 53 -15.68 -2.51 7.05
CA LEU A 53 -14.45 -2.54 6.28
C LEU A 53 -14.56 -1.70 5.00
N LYS A 54 -15.75 -1.58 4.38
CA LYS A 54 -15.95 -0.71 3.21
C LYS A 54 -15.60 0.74 3.51
N LEU A 55 -15.96 1.22 4.70
CA LEU A 55 -15.63 2.58 5.14
C LEU A 55 -14.13 2.78 5.37
N ALA A 56 -13.44 1.73 5.81
CA ALA A 56 -12.00 1.78 6.04
C ALA A 56 -11.17 1.74 4.74
N PHE A 57 -11.74 1.14 3.67
CA PHE A 57 -11.08 0.95 2.37
C PHE A 57 -11.47 1.97 1.31
N GLY A 58 -12.62 2.61 1.49
CA GLY A 58 -13.27 3.39 0.47
C GLY A 58 -14.53 2.66 -0.06
N ALA A 59 -15.59 3.43 -0.28
CA ALA A 59 -16.95 2.92 -0.56
C ALA A 59 -17.10 2.06 -1.83
N ASN A 60 -16.13 2.06 -2.72
CA ASN A 60 -16.20 1.40 -4.03
C ASN A 60 -15.56 0.00 -4.06
N VAL A 61 -15.05 -0.50 -2.93
CA VAL A 61 -14.39 -1.80 -2.89
C VAL A 61 -15.42 -2.90 -2.56
N ASN A 62 -15.57 -3.88 -3.44
CA ASN A 62 -16.38 -5.07 -3.18
C ASN A 62 -15.64 -6.03 -2.24
N ILE A 63 -15.65 -5.72 -0.94
CA ILE A 63 -14.96 -6.51 0.08
C ILE A 63 -15.49 -7.94 0.15
N GLY A 64 -16.80 -8.13 0.00
CA GLY A 64 -17.41 -9.47 0.01
C GLY A 64 -16.85 -10.36 -1.09
N GLY A 65 -16.76 -9.86 -2.31
CA GLY A 65 -16.17 -10.57 -3.43
C GLY A 65 -14.67 -10.81 -3.27
N LEU A 66 -13.95 -9.81 -2.76
CA LEU A 66 -12.50 -9.90 -2.57
C LEU A 66 -12.08 -10.88 -1.46
N LEU A 67 -12.82 -10.90 -0.35
CA LEU A 67 -12.55 -11.81 0.77
C LEU A 67 -13.33 -13.14 0.65
N ASN A 68 -14.12 -13.30 -0.42
CA ASN A 68 -15.02 -14.44 -0.61
C ASN A 68 -15.98 -14.63 0.59
N ILE A 69 -16.50 -13.52 1.10
CA ILE A 69 -17.42 -13.46 2.24
C ILE A 69 -18.80 -13.07 1.71
N ASP A 70 -19.83 -13.80 2.12
CA ASP A 70 -21.21 -13.44 1.85
C ASP A 70 -21.62 -12.28 2.76
N VAL A 71 -21.65 -11.07 2.22
CA VAL A 71 -22.04 -9.82 2.92
C VAL A 71 -23.53 -9.51 2.82
N SER A 72 -24.40 -10.48 2.50
CA SER A 72 -25.85 -10.27 2.55
C SER A 72 -26.33 -10.04 3.99
N LEU A 73 -27.36 -9.22 4.16
CA LEU A 73 -27.82 -8.51 5.35
C LEU A 73 -27.55 -9.15 6.74
N ASP A 74 -27.78 -10.44 6.92
CA ASP A 74 -27.52 -11.13 8.21
C ASP A 74 -26.20 -11.88 8.26
N LYS A 75 -25.50 -12.02 7.15
CA LYS A 75 -24.27 -12.79 7.01
C LYS A 75 -23.00 -11.94 7.04
N GLY A 76 -23.14 -10.62 7.00
CA GLY A 76 -22.05 -9.67 7.13
C GLY A 76 -21.48 -9.53 8.54
N LYS A 77 -22.09 -10.19 9.55
CA LYS A 77 -21.61 -10.20 10.93
C LYS A 77 -20.48 -11.20 11.08
N ILE A 78 -19.47 -10.84 11.90
CA ILE A 78 -18.41 -11.78 12.28
C ILE A 78 -19.00 -13.01 12.96
N ARG A 79 -18.40 -14.18 12.74
CA ARG A 79 -18.84 -15.47 13.28
C ARG A 79 -18.20 -15.78 14.63
N LYS A 80 -17.07 -15.15 14.93
CA LYS A 80 -16.32 -15.33 16.17
C LYS A 80 -16.50 -14.16 17.11
N LYS A 81 -15.91 -14.23 18.29
CA LYS A 81 -16.03 -13.21 19.35
C LYS A 81 -15.45 -11.86 18.95
N THR A 82 -14.36 -11.87 18.18
CA THR A 82 -13.59 -10.68 17.85
C THR A 82 -13.33 -10.62 16.35
N GLY A 83 -13.66 -9.49 15.74
CA GLY A 83 -13.17 -9.09 14.44
C GLY A 83 -12.12 -8.01 14.59
N LEU A 84 -10.94 -8.20 14.04
CA LEU A 84 -9.87 -7.22 13.98
C LEU A 84 -9.51 -6.97 12.52
N PHE A 85 -9.36 -5.71 12.19
CA PHE A 85 -8.93 -5.23 10.89
C PHE A 85 -7.63 -4.47 11.01
N ALA A 86 -6.68 -4.72 10.10
CA ALA A 86 -5.46 -3.95 9.99
C ALA A 86 -5.20 -3.48 8.56
N LYS A 87 -5.01 -2.18 8.39
CA LYS A 87 -4.48 -1.58 7.17
C LYS A 87 -2.99 -1.41 7.32
N ILE A 88 -2.23 -2.00 6.42
CA ILE A 88 -0.77 -1.94 6.39
C ILE A 88 -0.36 -1.16 5.14
N VAL A 89 0.53 -0.21 5.33
CA VAL A 89 1.10 0.59 4.25
C VAL A 89 2.61 0.51 4.33
N GLN A 90 3.21 -0.01 3.27
CA GLN A 90 4.64 0.01 3.06
C GLN A 90 4.96 1.04 1.98
N ARG A 91 5.73 2.06 2.35
CA ARG A 91 6.22 3.09 1.42
C ARG A 91 7.65 2.73 1.03
N ASN A 92 7.87 2.57 -0.27
CA ASN A 92 9.18 2.23 -0.81
C ASN A 92 9.95 3.51 -1.14
N TYR A 93 9.35 4.38 -1.93
CA TYR A 93 9.91 5.67 -2.35
C TYR A 93 8.79 6.59 -2.85
N THR A 94 9.15 7.85 -3.04
CA THR A 94 8.28 8.88 -3.61
C THR A 94 8.94 9.44 -4.87
N VAL A 95 8.11 9.71 -5.87
CA VAL A 95 8.50 10.44 -7.08
C VAL A 95 7.82 11.80 -7.01
N ASP A 96 8.63 12.84 -6.94
CA ASP A 96 8.17 14.21 -6.86
C ASP A 96 8.39 14.90 -8.22
N MET A 97 7.50 15.80 -8.59
CA MET A 97 7.67 16.67 -9.74
C MET A 97 8.48 17.90 -9.30
N ASP A 98 9.69 18.03 -9.81
CA ASP A 98 10.44 19.27 -9.64
C ASP A 98 9.80 20.39 -10.47
N LEU A 99 9.65 21.56 -9.86
CA LEU A 99 9.15 22.72 -10.56
C LEU A 99 10.20 23.21 -11.58
N PRO A 100 9.78 23.62 -12.78
CA PRO A 100 10.66 24.31 -13.71
C PRO A 100 11.30 25.55 -13.08
N ALA A 101 12.55 25.85 -13.42
CA ALA A 101 13.30 26.96 -12.82
C ALA A 101 12.64 28.34 -13.07
N ASP A 102 11.82 28.47 -14.10
CA ASP A 102 11.03 29.66 -14.42
C ASP A 102 9.65 29.66 -13.74
N GLY A 103 9.34 28.66 -12.95
CA GLY A 103 8.03 28.49 -12.27
C GLY A 103 6.89 28.10 -13.22
N ASN A 104 7.19 27.86 -14.48
CA ASN A 104 6.19 27.65 -15.52
C ASN A 104 5.91 26.16 -15.73
N ILE A 105 4.82 25.66 -15.15
CA ILE A 105 4.40 24.25 -15.27
C ILE A 105 3.75 23.96 -16.62
N LEU A 106 3.15 24.97 -17.25
CA LEU A 106 2.48 24.82 -18.54
C LEU A 106 3.47 25.05 -19.69
N LEU A 107 3.42 24.17 -20.70
CA LEU A 107 4.22 24.31 -21.92
C LEU A 107 3.78 25.53 -22.76
N ASN A 108 2.53 25.95 -22.60
CA ASN A 108 1.95 27.09 -23.29
C ASN A 108 1.05 27.90 -22.35
N HIS A 109 1.36 29.16 -22.09
CA HIS A 109 0.55 30.03 -21.22
C HIS A 109 -0.86 30.31 -21.77
N ASP A 110 -1.05 30.23 -23.08
CA ASP A 110 -2.35 30.45 -23.71
C ASP A 110 -3.35 29.34 -23.29
N ASP A 111 -2.86 28.20 -22.84
CA ASP A 111 -3.69 27.10 -22.35
C ASP A 111 -4.40 27.44 -21.03
N MET A 112 -3.95 28.45 -20.27
CA MET A 112 -4.65 28.91 -19.07
C MET A 112 -6.06 29.41 -19.37
N GLY A 113 -6.29 30.00 -20.53
CA GLY A 113 -7.62 30.44 -20.97
C GLY A 113 -8.63 29.30 -21.16
N SER A 114 -8.14 28.08 -21.38
CA SER A 114 -8.97 26.88 -21.61
C SER A 114 -9.30 26.11 -20.32
N VAL A 115 -8.65 26.41 -19.20
CA VAL A 115 -8.74 25.65 -17.94
C VAL A 115 -10.01 25.97 -17.14
N GLY A 116 -10.78 26.96 -17.56
CA GLY A 116 -12.02 27.35 -16.92
C GLY A 116 -11.83 28.26 -15.71
N LYS A 117 -12.89 28.43 -14.91
CA LYS A 117 -12.92 29.38 -13.77
C LYS A 117 -12.33 28.82 -12.46
N TYR A 118 -11.98 27.55 -12.42
CA TYR A 118 -11.41 26.92 -11.23
C TYR A 118 -9.91 26.82 -11.41
N ASP A 119 -9.19 26.98 -10.29
CA ASP A 119 -7.73 26.79 -10.30
C ASP A 119 -7.42 25.30 -10.56
N PRO A 120 -6.67 24.99 -11.61
CA PRO A 120 -6.33 23.60 -11.92
C PRO A 120 -5.37 23.00 -10.90
N ILE A 121 -5.47 21.70 -10.72
CA ILE A 121 -4.55 20.93 -9.89
C ILE A 121 -3.69 20.02 -10.77
N TYR A 122 -2.47 19.76 -10.32
CA TYR A 122 -1.58 18.77 -10.92
C TYR A 122 -1.08 17.79 -9.86
N ILE A 123 -0.67 16.59 -10.27
CA ILE A 123 -0.06 15.61 -9.37
C ILE A 123 1.37 16.00 -9.11
N SER A 124 1.64 16.51 -7.90
CA SER A 124 2.96 16.97 -7.50
C SER A 124 3.86 15.86 -6.96
N SER A 125 3.26 14.77 -6.46
CA SER A 125 4.02 13.65 -5.88
C SER A 125 3.26 12.34 -5.99
N ILE A 126 3.98 11.23 -6.23
CA ILE A 126 3.43 9.87 -6.23
C ILE A 126 4.28 9.01 -5.32
N THR A 127 3.63 8.39 -4.32
CA THR A 127 4.28 7.42 -3.43
C THR A 127 4.06 6.01 -3.97
N TYR A 128 5.15 5.31 -4.17
CA TYR A 128 5.18 3.90 -4.57
C TYR A 128 5.41 2.99 -3.38
N GLY A 129 4.74 1.85 -3.39
CA GLY A 129 4.86 0.90 -2.31
C GLY A 129 3.86 -0.24 -2.44
N ARG A 130 3.43 -0.75 -1.30
CA ARG A 130 2.41 -1.79 -1.20
C ARG A 130 1.42 -1.45 -0.10
N MET A 131 0.19 -1.88 -0.29
CA MET A 131 -0.84 -1.78 0.72
C MET A 131 -1.43 -3.17 0.95
N ALA A 132 -1.62 -3.53 2.21
CA ALA A 132 -2.32 -4.75 2.58
C ALA A 132 -3.41 -4.47 3.59
N LEU A 133 -4.41 -5.30 3.54
CA LEU A 133 -5.56 -5.29 4.41
C LEU A 133 -5.70 -6.68 5.00
N ILE A 134 -5.68 -6.73 6.32
CA ILE A 134 -5.79 -7.97 7.07
C ILE A 134 -7.11 -7.93 7.83
N SER A 135 -7.95 -8.94 7.67
CA SER A 135 -9.08 -9.20 8.57
C SER A 135 -8.82 -10.47 9.35
N ILE A 136 -9.06 -10.41 10.66
CA ILE A 136 -8.89 -11.52 11.58
C ILE A 136 -10.18 -11.70 12.35
N GLU A 137 -10.74 -12.92 12.30
CA GLU A 137 -11.78 -13.34 13.23
C GLU A 137 -11.21 -14.34 14.23
N SER A 138 -11.44 -14.11 15.53
CA SER A 138 -10.89 -14.93 16.61
C SER A 138 -11.89 -15.13 17.74
N SER A 139 -11.77 -16.26 18.43
CA SER A 139 -12.47 -16.54 19.69
C SER A 139 -11.84 -15.84 20.90
N GLU A 140 -10.64 -15.32 20.74
CA GLU A 140 -9.93 -14.55 21.77
C GLU A 140 -10.44 -13.10 21.88
N SER A 141 -10.04 -12.38 22.94
CA SER A 141 -10.38 -10.98 23.12
C SER A 141 -9.64 -10.08 22.11
N TYR A 142 -10.22 -8.93 21.81
CA TYR A 142 -9.63 -7.93 20.89
C TYR A 142 -8.19 -7.59 21.25
N ASP A 143 -7.90 -7.35 22.54
CA ASP A 143 -6.55 -6.97 22.97
C ASP A 143 -5.53 -8.09 22.74
N LYS A 144 -5.90 -9.35 22.99
CA LYS A 144 -5.01 -10.49 22.73
C LYS A 144 -4.71 -10.62 21.23
N VAL A 145 -5.74 -10.52 20.39
CA VAL A 145 -5.57 -10.60 18.92
C VAL A 145 -4.74 -9.43 18.40
N ARG A 146 -5.00 -8.21 18.88
CA ARG A 146 -4.26 -7.01 18.54
C ARG A 146 -2.78 -7.13 18.90
N ILE A 147 -2.49 -7.58 20.12
CA ILE A 147 -1.09 -7.76 20.57
C ILE A 147 -0.41 -8.86 19.77
N ALA A 148 -1.09 -9.97 19.47
CA ALA A 148 -0.54 -11.05 18.65
C ALA A 148 -0.23 -10.60 17.22
N LEU A 149 -1.14 -9.86 16.57
CA LEU A 149 -0.90 -9.31 15.24
C LEU A 149 0.24 -8.29 15.26
N GLN A 150 0.28 -7.40 16.25
CA GLN A 150 1.36 -6.43 16.40
C GLN A 150 2.72 -7.11 16.55
N ALA A 151 2.80 -8.16 17.36
CA ALA A 151 4.00 -8.94 17.53
C ALA A 151 4.45 -9.61 16.21
N ALA A 152 3.51 -10.17 15.44
CA ALA A 152 3.80 -10.76 14.15
C ALA A 152 4.33 -9.74 13.14
N LEU A 153 3.72 -8.54 13.09
CA LEU A 153 4.15 -7.44 12.19
C LEU A 153 5.53 -6.89 12.54
N GLN A 154 5.93 -6.99 13.81
CA GLN A 154 7.24 -6.53 14.31
C GLN A 154 8.27 -7.66 14.43
N ALA A 155 7.87 -8.89 14.13
CA ALA A 155 8.72 -10.07 14.29
C ALA A 155 9.95 -10.04 13.36
N LYS A 156 11.06 -10.56 13.88
CA LYS A 156 12.23 -10.81 13.05
C LYS A 156 12.04 -12.09 12.24
N VAL A 157 12.56 -12.09 11.03
CA VAL A 157 12.60 -13.30 10.20
C VAL A 157 13.84 -14.09 10.56
N VAL A 158 13.65 -15.29 11.12
CA VAL A 158 14.74 -16.23 11.48
C VAL A 158 14.47 -17.53 10.74
N ASN A 159 15.45 -18.01 9.96
CA ASN A 159 15.34 -19.24 9.15
C ASN A 159 14.07 -19.29 8.28
N GLY A 160 13.70 -18.17 7.69
CA GLY A 160 12.50 -18.09 6.82
C GLY A 160 11.17 -18.12 7.55
N LYS A 161 11.16 -17.96 8.89
CA LYS A 161 9.94 -17.91 9.71
C LYS A 161 9.93 -16.65 10.58
N LEU A 162 8.73 -16.20 10.95
CA LEU A 162 8.58 -15.14 11.93
C LEU A 162 8.89 -15.69 13.33
N SER A 163 9.73 -14.96 14.07
CA SER A 163 10.11 -15.33 15.43
C SER A 163 9.47 -14.37 16.44
N PHE A 164 8.49 -14.86 17.19
CA PHE A 164 7.82 -14.14 18.26
C PHE A 164 7.22 -15.12 19.27
N ASN A 165 6.48 -14.66 20.26
CA ASN A 165 5.97 -15.48 21.34
C ASN A 165 5.03 -16.58 20.85
N LEU A 166 5.21 -17.83 21.35
CA LEU A 166 4.42 -19.01 20.95
C LEU A 166 2.92 -18.89 21.26
N GLU A 167 2.55 -18.24 22.36
CA GLU A 167 1.15 -18.02 22.71
C GLU A 167 0.48 -17.08 21.68
N GLN A 168 1.15 -16.01 21.31
CA GLN A 168 0.68 -15.08 20.29
C GLN A 168 0.59 -15.73 18.90
N GLU A 169 1.57 -16.57 18.55
CA GLU A 169 1.54 -17.36 17.33
C GLU A 169 0.34 -18.31 17.30
N LYS A 170 0.04 -18.98 18.41
CA LYS A 170 -1.11 -19.87 18.54
C LYS A 170 -2.43 -19.12 18.30
N ILE A 171 -2.59 -17.92 18.88
CA ILE A 171 -3.78 -17.09 18.68
C ILE A 171 -4.03 -16.81 17.19
N LEU A 172 -2.97 -16.48 16.44
CA LEU A 172 -3.09 -16.19 15.01
C LEU A 172 -3.29 -17.46 14.16
N LYS A 173 -2.71 -18.59 14.55
CA LYS A 173 -2.92 -19.88 13.89
C LYS A 173 -4.36 -20.40 14.02
N GLU A 174 -4.99 -20.15 15.17
CA GLU A 174 -6.37 -20.58 15.46
C GLU A 174 -7.41 -19.56 14.96
N ALA A 175 -6.97 -18.39 14.55
CA ALA A 175 -7.81 -17.35 13.97
C ALA A 175 -8.09 -17.61 12.48
N GLU A 176 -9.21 -17.08 12.00
CA GLU A 176 -9.47 -16.94 10.56
C GLU A 176 -8.80 -15.65 10.07
N VAL A 177 -7.70 -15.80 9.33
CA VAL A 177 -6.93 -14.68 8.81
C VAL A 177 -7.14 -14.58 7.30
N ASN A 178 -7.58 -13.42 6.83
CA ASN A 178 -7.63 -13.09 5.42
C ASN A 178 -6.72 -11.89 5.15
N VAL A 179 -5.90 -11.99 4.13
CA VAL A 179 -5.01 -10.92 3.69
C VAL A 179 -5.33 -10.55 2.26
N MET A 180 -5.55 -9.29 2.03
CA MET A 180 -5.70 -8.72 0.70
C MET A 180 -4.50 -7.81 0.45
N VAL A 181 -3.76 -8.08 -0.61
CA VAL A 181 -2.58 -7.31 -0.98
C VAL A 181 -2.84 -6.57 -2.27
N TYR A 182 -2.66 -5.26 -2.25
CA TYR A 182 -2.49 -4.46 -3.45
C TYR A 182 -1.03 -4.55 -3.84
N ASN A 183 -0.76 -5.31 -4.88
CA ASN A 183 0.60 -5.68 -5.25
C ASN A 183 0.96 -5.19 -6.65
N GLY A 184 2.14 -4.62 -6.78
CA GLY A 184 2.71 -4.01 -7.95
C GLY A 184 3.21 -4.92 -9.06
N GLU A 185 2.59 -6.05 -9.29
CA GLU A 185 2.95 -6.92 -10.44
C GLU A 185 2.18 -6.57 -11.72
N GLY A 186 1.80 -5.30 -11.90
CA GLY A 186 1.08 -4.81 -13.08
C GLY A 186 -0.39 -5.26 -13.12
N GLU A 187 -1.29 -4.33 -13.49
CA GLU A 187 -2.73 -4.55 -13.59
C GLU A 187 -3.47 -4.87 -12.29
N GLY A 188 -3.27 -4.06 -11.23
CA GLY A 188 -4.22 -3.98 -10.09
C GLY A 188 -4.61 -5.32 -9.45
N THR A 189 -3.71 -6.28 -9.47
CA THR A 189 -3.99 -7.63 -8.96
C THR A 189 -4.07 -7.60 -7.44
N VAL A 190 -5.30 -7.68 -6.95
CA VAL A 190 -5.55 -7.97 -5.55
C VAL A 190 -5.31 -9.46 -5.33
N LYS A 191 -4.23 -9.80 -4.65
CA LYS A 191 -4.00 -11.17 -4.18
C LYS A 191 -4.70 -11.33 -2.83
N THR A 192 -5.54 -12.35 -2.70
CA THR A 192 -6.11 -12.75 -1.42
C THR A 192 -5.36 -13.97 -0.89
N ALA A 193 -4.89 -13.88 0.33
CA ALA A 193 -4.26 -14.97 1.06
C ALA A 193 -5.17 -15.40 2.23
N LYS A 194 -5.24 -16.68 2.51
CA LYS A 194 -6.07 -17.21 3.59
C LYS A 194 -5.25 -18.04 4.56
N GLY A 195 -5.41 -17.73 5.84
CA GLY A 195 -4.78 -18.48 6.92
C GLY A 195 -3.36 -18.02 7.25
N TRP A 196 -2.81 -18.70 8.24
CA TRP A 196 -1.55 -18.33 8.89
C TRP A 196 -0.33 -18.39 7.97
N ASN A 197 -0.21 -19.43 7.16
CA ASN A 197 1.00 -19.62 6.33
C ASN A 197 1.13 -18.52 5.27
N GLU A 198 0.06 -18.23 4.56
CA GLU A 198 0.04 -17.19 3.54
C GLU A 198 0.20 -15.79 4.15
N PHE A 199 -0.31 -15.59 5.36
CA PHE A 199 -0.06 -14.37 6.13
C PHE A 199 1.43 -14.22 6.50
N GLN A 200 2.08 -15.30 6.96
CA GLN A 200 3.53 -15.27 7.22
C GLN A 200 4.33 -14.90 5.98
N ASP A 201 4.01 -15.54 4.86
CA ASP A 201 4.68 -15.27 3.58
C ASP A 201 4.52 -13.81 3.17
N PHE A 202 3.34 -13.24 3.36
CA PHE A 202 3.10 -11.82 3.12
C PHE A 202 4.04 -10.93 3.96
N ILE A 203 4.17 -11.20 5.27
CA ILE A 203 5.04 -10.43 6.16
C ILE A 203 6.52 -10.63 5.78
N ILE A 204 6.94 -11.86 5.52
CA ILE A 204 8.33 -12.18 5.20
C ILE A 204 8.78 -11.55 3.89
N GLN A 205 7.94 -11.60 2.87
CA GLN A 205 8.20 -11.01 1.56
C GLN A 205 8.06 -9.49 1.57
N GLY A 206 7.27 -8.96 2.50
CA GLY A 206 6.79 -7.59 2.49
C GLY A 206 7.82 -6.50 2.77
N GLY A 207 8.91 -6.81 3.45
CA GLY A 207 9.82 -5.78 3.96
C GLY A 207 10.81 -5.20 2.94
N ARG A 208 10.87 -5.73 1.73
CA ARG A 208 11.94 -5.41 0.78
C ARG A 208 11.38 -5.00 -0.58
N PHE A 209 12.00 -3.99 -1.19
CA PHE A 209 11.76 -3.62 -2.57
C PHE A 209 13.08 -3.60 -3.36
N SER A 210 12.98 -3.75 -4.67
CA SER A 210 14.12 -3.73 -5.60
C SER A 210 13.69 -3.09 -6.92
N LYS A 211 14.62 -2.94 -7.85
CA LYS A 211 14.28 -2.49 -9.21
C LYS A 211 13.28 -3.39 -9.93
N ASP A 212 13.28 -4.69 -9.62
CA ASP A 212 12.38 -5.68 -10.22
C ASP A 212 11.03 -5.75 -9.48
N LEU A 213 10.97 -5.21 -8.24
CA LEU A 213 9.79 -5.14 -7.40
C LEU A 213 9.66 -3.73 -6.80
N PRO A 214 9.44 -2.70 -7.62
CA PRO A 214 9.42 -1.31 -7.16
C PRO A 214 8.18 -0.97 -6.30
N GLY A 215 7.11 -1.73 -6.43
CA GLY A 215 5.80 -1.44 -5.84
C GLY A 215 4.89 -0.68 -6.80
N ASP A 216 3.63 -0.50 -6.39
CA ASP A 216 2.63 0.28 -7.11
C ASP A 216 2.50 1.71 -6.59
N ALA A 217 1.89 2.57 -7.39
CA ALA A 217 1.43 3.88 -6.93
C ALA A 217 0.29 3.68 -5.91
N ILE A 218 0.56 3.99 -4.63
CA ILE A 218 -0.40 3.80 -3.53
C ILE A 218 -1.00 5.10 -3.01
N PHE A 219 -0.28 6.22 -3.17
CA PHE A 219 -0.75 7.56 -2.82
C PHE A 219 -0.26 8.58 -3.84
N TYR A 220 -0.95 9.69 -3.90
CA TYR A 220 -0.48 10.89 -4.61
C TYR A 220 -0.80 12.13 -3.77
N THR A 221 -0.04 13.17 -3.98
CA THR A 221 -0.36 14.54 -3.60
C THR A 221 -0.66 15.36 -4.84
N ALA A 222 -1.56 16.30 -4.70
CA ALA A 222 -1.87 17.26 -5.75
C ALA A 222 -1.67 18.66 -5.18
N SER A 223 -1.17 19.57 -6.01
CA SER A 223 -1.00 20.99 -5.69
C SER A 223 -1.84 21.82 -6.67
N TYR A 224 -2.27 23.00 -6.24
CA TYR A 224 -2.87 23.97 -7.14
C TYR A 224 -1.79 24.58 -8.03
N LEU A 225 -2.19 24.92 -9.26
CA LEU A 225 -1.25 25.52 -10.21
C LEU A 225 -0.85 26.93 -9.77
N SER A 226 -1.73 27.64 -9.06
CA SER A 226 -1.49 28.98 -8.52
C SER A 226 -0.56 29.02 -7.32
N ASP A 227 -0.33 27.89 -6.64
CA ASP A 227 0.48 27.81 -5.42
C ASP A 227 1.98 27.56 -5.68
N ASN A 228 2.39 27.63 -6.93
CA ASN A 228 3.79 27.39 -7.34
C ASN A 228 4.53 28.66 -7.70
#